data_8552ffad97314d649da6cf57f7dfe989
#
_entry.id   8552ffad97314d649da6cf57f7dfe989
#
_cell.length_a   1.000
_cell.length_b   1.000
_cell.length_c   1.000
_cell.angle_alpha   90.00
_cell.angle_beta   90.00
_cell.angle_gamma   90.00
#
_symmetry.space_group_name_H-M   'P 1'
#
loop_
_entity.id
_entity.type
_entity.pdbx_description
1 polymer ?
#
loop_
_entity_poly.entity_id
_entity_poly.type
_entity_poly.pdbx_seq_one_letter_code
_entity_poly.pdbx_strand_id
1 'polypeptide(L)'
;MFQNELQSRIEDLKQQIAAFPPGSITKKKINGKDYFYRRWTEDKKRKEKYIPMTEVETVRQQIEQRRLLEQELKTLKVQLSKSQPEKEIVTSPAFVTNVRTGKSLRVFSASVQKMRKRECYQQLYNFVYGEAQDKVFILYGLRRTGKTTMIRQIFAEMDDNELEKTVFIQITLKDTLADVNHDLKLLEAQGIRYVFLDEVTLMEDFIEGAALFSDVFAACGMKIVLSGTDSLGFLFTEDEQLYDRCILLHTTWIPYREFEEVLGIHGIDEYIRYGGTMSLGGVHYNETSTFATLESTDQYVDTAIARNIQHSLRCYQYENHFQHLRDLYDKNELTSAINRVVEDINHRFTLEVLTQDFKSHDLGTSASNLRRDRKNPTDILDRVDVAEVTDNLRKLLEIRNKKEQQVELDDVHAAEIEEYLNLLDLTQKIDVMHLPNVGIKTQRTVIAQPGLRYAQADALIRSLLLDEIFNSLSLPERNAIQERILNEIKGRMLEDIVLLETKMANPGKQVFVLQFPIGEFDMVVFDPNDAACQIFEIKHSAEVVKYQYRHLIDQEKCAQTEHRYGSITKKTVLYRGENQMVEGIWYQNVEEYLKNL
;
A
#
# COMPACT_ATOMS: atom_id res chain seq x y z
N MET A 1 -19.01 47.16 9.36
CA MET A 1 -19.94 47.48 8.24
C MET A 1 -19.51 46.77 6.96
N PHE A 2 -18.32 46.97 6.46
CA PHE A 2 -17.84 46.43 5.20
C PHE A 2 -17.81 44.86 5.08
N GLN A 3 -17.54 44.14 6.14
CA GLN A 3 -17.58 42.67 6.14
C GLN A 3 -18.99 42.08 5.98
N ASN A 4 -19.97 42.69 6.65
CA ASN A 4 -21.38 42.25 6.55
C ASN A 4 -21.94 42.52 5.16
N GLU A 5 -21.53 43.62 4.52
CA GLU A 5 -21.92 43.93 3.15
C GLU A 5 -21.30 42.94 2.13
N LEU A 6 -20.02 42.58 2.31
CA LEU A 6 -19.36 41.56 1.49
C LEU A 6 -19.99 40.17 1.66
N GLN A 7 -20.31 39.76 2.89
CA GLN A 7 -21.02 38.50 3.15
C GLN A 7 -22.42 38.49 2.52
N SER A 8 -23.19 39.58 2.65
CA SER A 8 -24.50 39.71 2.01
C SER A 8 -24.39 39.62 0.49
N ARG A 9 -23.42 40.30 -0.12
CA ARG A 9 -23.18 40.23 -1.56
C ARG A 9 -22.78 38.83 -2.04
N ILE A 10 -21.97 38.12 -1.25
CA ILE A 10 -21.60 36.73 -1.55
C ILE A 10 -22.80 35.81 -1.53
N GLU A 11 -23.76 36.00 -0.61
CA GLU A 11 -24.96 35.21 -0.51
C GLU A 11 -25.92 35.49 -1.69
N ASP A 12 -26.08 36.76 -2.04
CA ASP A 12 -26.85 37.18 -3.23
C ASP A 12 -26.27 36.56 -4.52
N LEU A 13 -24.96 36.60 -4.70
CA LEU A 13 -24.31 35.97 -5.87
C LEU A 13 -24.52 34.47 -5.92
N LYS A 14 -24.49 33.78 -4.79
CA LYS A 14 -24.77 32.33 -4.75
C LYS A 14 -26.21 32.03 -5.22
N GLN A 15 -27.20 32.84 -4.81
CA GLN A 15 -28.57 32.70 -5.27
C GLN A 15 -28.68 32.97 -6.77
N GLN A 16 -28.03 34.01 -7.27
CA GLN A 16 -28.03 34.34 -8.70
C GLN A 16 -27.37 33.24 -9.54
N ILE A 17 -26.24 32.67 -9.09
CA ILE A 17 -25.56 31.56 -9.75
C ILE A 17 -26.46 30.32 -9.80
N ALA A 18 -27.20 30.04 -8.76
CA ALA A 18 -28.13 28.89 -8.71
C ALA A 18 -29.28 29.00 -9.74
N ALA A 19 -29.64 30.22 -10.16
CA ALA A 19 -30.66 30.45 -11.16
C ALA A 19 -30.23 30.09 -12.60
N PHE A 20 -28.93 29.97 -12.84
CA PHE A 20 -28.39 29.68 -14.16
C PHE A 20 -27.92 28.23 -14.30
N PRO A 21 -28.08 27.61 -15.50
CA PRO A 21 -27.69 26.22 -15.72
C PRO A 21 -26.15 26.02 -15.64
N PRO A 22 -25.68 25.01 -14.90
CA PRO A 22 -24.24 24.70 -14.85
C PRO A 22 -23.75 23.95 -16.08
N GLY A 23 -22.45 24.00 -16.35
CA GLY A 23 -21.78 23.11 -17.31
C GLY A 23 -21.27 23.80 -18.57
N SER A 24 -21.26 23.06 -19.67
CA SER A 24 -20.79 23.52 -20.99
C SER A 24 -21.64 22.93 -22.11
N ILE A 25 -21.61 23.57 -23.28
CA ILE A 25 -22.32 23.06 -24.48
C ILE A 25 -21.30 22.26 -25.30
N THR A 26 -21.71 21.05 -25.68
CA THR A 26 -20.97 20.18 -26.59
C THR A 26 -21.80 19.92 -27.84
N LYS A 27 -21.15 20.03 -29.01
CA LYS A 27 -21.73 19.72 -30.31
C LYS A 27 -21.39 18.28 -30.69
N LYS A 28 -22.41 17.50 -31.07
CA LYS A 28 -22.25 16.15 -31.64
C LYS A 28 -22.82 16.12 -33.06
N LYS A 29 -22.11 15.46 -33.96
CA LYS A 29 -22.58 15.28 -35.34
C LYS A 29 -23.14 13.86 -35.50
N ILE A 30 -24.46 13.74 -35.74
CA ILE A 30 -25.15 12.46 -35.88
C ILE A 30 -25.87 12.46 -37.25
N ASN A 31 -25.55 11.50 -38.09
CA ASN A 31 -26.13 11.39 -39.46
C ASN A 31 -26.04 12.70 -40.28
N GLY A 32 -24.89 13.37 -40.20
CA GLY A 32 -24.63 14.61 -40.93
C GLY A 32 -25.28 15.87 -40.34
N LYS A 33 -26.14 15.76 -39.31
CA LYS A 33 -26.81 16.87 -38.62
C LYS A 33 -26.13 17.18 -37.29
N ASP A 34 -26.12 18.45 -36.93
CA ASP A 34 -25.53 18.94 -35.70
C ASP A 34 -26.53 18.89 -34.54
N TYR A 35 -26.15 18.31 -33.42
CA TYR A 35 -26.92 18.25 -32.19
C TYR A 35 -26.15 18.86 -31.05
N PHE A 36 -26.79 19.63 -30.20
CA PHE A 36 -26.18 20.32 -29.08
C PHE A 36 -26.64 19.71 -27.77
N TYR A 37 -25.69 19.52 -26.85
CA TYR A 37 -25.96 18.95 -25.54
C TYR A 37 -25.30 19.82 -24.48
N ARG A 38 -26.01 20.05 -23.37
CA ARG A 38 -25.42 20.63 -22.17
C ARG A 38 -24.88 19.50 -21.32
N ARG A 39 -23.63 19.63 -20.91
CA ARG A 39 -22.92 18.67 -20.03
C ARG A 39 -22.53 19.34 -18.72
N TRP A 40 -22.79 18.67 -17.60
CA TRP A 40 -22.39 19.11 -16.28
C TRP A 40 -22.10 17.91 -15.39
N THR A 41 -21.43 18.16 -14.24
CA THR A 41 -21.21 17.15 -13.20
C THR A 41 -22.09 17.49 -12.01
N GLU A 42 -22.85 16.53 -11.51
CA GLU A 42 -23.68 16.63 -10.32
C GLU A 42 -23.53 15.34 -9.53
N ASP A 43 -23.23 15.44 -8.23
CA ASP A 43 -22.96 14.29 -7.34
C ASP A 43 -21.89 13.33 -7.89
N LYS A 44 -20.80 13.90 -8.39
CA LYS A 44 -19.68 13.18 -9.05
C LYS A 44 -20.08 12.37 -10.29
N LYS A 45 -21.32 12.50 -10.79
CA LYS A 45 -21.79 11.86 -12.02
C LYS A 45 -21.90 12.87 -13.15
N ARG A 46 -21.42 12.49 -14.34
CA ARG A 46 -21.59 13.30 -15.54
C ARG A 46 -23.03 13.18 -16.03
N LYS A 47 -23.70 14.31 -16.20
CA LYS A 47 -25.05 14.43 -16.77
C LYS A 47 -24.98 15.15 -18.11
N GLU A 48 -25.88 14.76 -19.01
CA GLU A 48 -26.00 15.35 -20.35
C GLU A 48 -27.49 15.56 -20.68
N LYS A 49 -27.81 16.72 -21.23
CA LYS A 49 -29.19 17.05 -21.68
C LYS A 49 -29.13 17.65 -23.06
N TYR A 50 -29.96 17.15 -23.97
CA TYR A 50 -30.14 17.70 -25.31
C TYR A 50 -30.70 19.14 -25.26
N ILE A 51 -30.20 20.02 -26.15
CA ILE A 51 -30.67 21.41 -26.31
C ILE A 51 -31.25 21.55 -27.73
N PRO A 52 -32.54 21.93 -27.86
CA PRO A 52 -33.10 22.29 -29.16
C PRO A 52 -32.32 23.40 -29.84
N MET A 53 -32.21 23.36 -31.16
CA MET A 53 -31.43 24.33 -31.94
C MET A 53 -31.86 25.79 -31.68
N THR A 54 -33.13 26.02 -31.42
CA THR A 54 -33.71 27.32 -31.09
C THR A 54 -33.30 27.87 -29.73
N GLU A 55 -32.84 27.01 -28.82
CA GLU A 55 -32.51 27.39 -27.45
C GLU A 55 -30.97 27.44 -27.21
N VAL A 56 -30.17 26.99 -28.18
CA VAL A 56 -28.71 26.86 -28.02
C VAL A 56 -28.07 28.18 -27.63
N GLU A 57 -28.44 29.26 -28.28
CA GLU A 57 -27.83 30.57 -28.02
C GLU A 57 -28.27 31.13 -26.66
N THR A 58 -29.52 30.95 -26.28
CA THR A 58 -30.03 31.33 -24.95
C THR A 58 -29.30 30.57 -23.83
N VAL A 59 -29.15 29.26 -23.98
CA VAL A 59 -28.42 28.43 -23.00
C VAL A 59 -26.93 28.78 -22.94
N ARG A 60 -26.33 29.15 -24.07
CA ARG A 60 -24.94 29.64 -24.13
C ARG A 60 -24.75 30.90 -23.32
N GLN A 61 -25.63 31.90 -23.54
CA GLN A 61 -25.59 33.17 -22.81
C GLN A 61 -25.82 32.96 -21.31
N GLN A 62 -26.73 32.08 -20.94
CA GLN A 62 -26.94 31.73 -19.52
C GLN A 62 -25.74 31.09 -18.85
N ILE A 63 -25.04 30.18 -19.53
CA ILE A 63 -23.83 29.54 -19.01
C ILE A 63 -22.69 30.57 -18.89
N GLU A 64 -22.59 31.49 -19.85
CA GLU A 64 -21.59 32.56 -19.83
C GLU A 64 -21.83 33.53 -18.69
N GLN A 65 -23.08 33.94 -18.50
CA GLN A 65 -23.50 34.77 -17.37
C GLN A 65 -23.17 34.11 -16.03
N ARG A 66 -23.47 32.83 -15.91
CA ARG A 66 -23.09 32.04 -14.72
C ARG A 66 -21.58 32.10 -14.46
N ARG A 67 -20.73 31.94 -15.48
CA ARG A 67 -19.27 31.99 -15.35
C ARG A 67 -18.78 33.34 -14.86
N LEU A 68 -19.35 34.43 -15.35
CA LEU A 68 -19.02 35.76 -14.88
C LEU A 68 -19.36 35.95 -13.40
N LEU A 69 -20.55 35.51 -12.97
CA LEU A 69 -20.95 35.54 -11.56
C LEU A 69 -20.06 34.66 -10.67
N GLU A 70 -19.63 33.49 -11.16
CA GLU A 70 -18.69 32.61 -10.46
C GLU A 70 -17.30 33.25 -10.31
N GLN A 71 -16.84 34.03 -11.30
CA GLN A 71 -15.60 34.81 -11.22
C GLN A 71 -15.72 35.95 -10.20
N GLU A 72 -16.83 36.70 -10.21
CA GLU A 72 -17.11 37.75 -9.23
C GLU A 72 -17.14 37.17 -7.81
N LEU A 73 -17.84 36.04 -7.62
CA LEU A 73 -17.89 35.34 -6.34
C LEU A 73 -16.49 34.92 -5.83
N LYS A 74 -15.63 34.45 -6.74
CA LYS A 74 -14.24 34.10 -6.41
C LYS A 74 -13.45 35.32 -5.96
N THR A 75 -13.60 36.44 -6.65
CA THR A 75 -12.93 37.72 -6.33
C THR A 75 -13.37 38.23 -4.95
N LEU A 76 -14.68 38.24 -4.69
CA LEU A 76 -15.21 38.69 -3.39
C LEU A 76 -14.81 37.77 -2.22
N LYS A 77 -14.72 36.47 -2.43
CA LYS A 77 -14.19 35.54 -1.42
C LYS A 77 -12.73 35.83 -1.08
N VAL A 78 -11.90 36.16 -2.08
CA VAL A 78 -10.51 36.58 -1.86
C VAL A 78 -10.45 37.92 -1.14
N GLN A 79 -11.32 38.86 -1.43
CA GLN A 79 -11.41 40.15 -0.73
C GLN A 79 -11.87 39.96 0.73
N LEU A 80 -12.85 39.08 0.98
CA LEU A 80 -13.31 38.75 2.33
C LEU A 80 -12.22 38.08 3.16
N SER A 81 -11.43 37.19 2.56
CA SER A 81 -10.29 36.56 3.24
C SER A 81 -9.17 37.56 3.58
N LYS A 82 -9.02 38.62 2.77
CA LYS A 82 -8.05 39.70 3.04
C LYS A 82 -8.57 40.77 4.01
N SER A 83 -9.88 40.81 4.26
CA SER A 83 -10.52 41.80 5.16
C SER A 83 -10.78 41.26 6.58
N GLN A 84 -10.30 40.08 6.93
CA GLN A 84 -10.25 39.65 8.33
C GLN A 84 -9.23 40.53 9.07
N PRO A 85 -9.59 41.11 10.25
CA PRO A 85 -8.67 41.93 10.97
C PRO A 85 -7.42 41.12 11.31
N GLU A 86 -6.27 41.60 10.88
CA GLU A 86 -4.98 41.19 11.37
C GLU A 86 -5.04 41.27 12.91
N LYS A 87 -5.04 40.13 13.60
CA LYS A 87 -4.64 40.09 14.99
C LYS A 87 -3.25 40.67 15.05
N GLU A 88 -3.02 41.58 15.99
CA GLU A 88 -1.75 42.23 16.24
C GLU A 88 -0.59 41.28 15.94
N ILE A 89 0.13 41.58 14.89
CA ILE A 89 1.34 40.88 14.50
C ILE A 89 2.40 41.39 15.51
N VAL A 90 2.59 40.65 16.60
CA VAL A 90 3.96 40.47 17.07
C VAL A 90 4.68 39.94 15.85
N THR A 91 5.63 40.69 15.33
CA THR A 91 6.44 40.32 14.15
C THR A 91 7.22 39.05 14.46
N SER A 92 6.54 37.92 14.38
CA SER A 92 7.19 36.62 14.28
C SER A 92 7.99 36.63 12.98
N PRO A 93 9.25 36.20 12.99
CA PRO A 93 10.01 36.09 11.76
C PRO A 93 9.18 35.28 10.75
N ALA A 94 9.09 35.80 9.53
CA ALA A 94 8.33 35.14 8.50
C ALA A 94 9.07 33.87 8.08
N PHE A 95 8.55 32.71 8.45
CA PHE A 95 9.05 31.43 7.97
C PHE A 95 8.78 31.27 6.47
N VAL A 96 9.72 30.67 5.77
CA VAL A 96 9.62 30.39 4.33
C VAL A 96 8.86 29.09 4.08
N THR A 97 9.06 28.09 4.94
CA THR A 97 8.43 26.77 4.86
C THR A 97 7.12 26.68 5.65
N ASN A 98 6.40 25.56 5.56
CA ASN A 98 5.15 25.32 6.28
C ASN A 98 5.40 24.92 7.74
N VAL A 99 5.77 25.89 8.56
CA VAL A 99 6.09 25.72 9.98
C VAL A 99 4.81 25.68 10.84
N ARG A 100 4.73 24.70 11.76
CA ARG A 100 3.71 24.59 12.80
C ARG A 100 4.38 24.47 14.17
N THR A 101 3.92 25.24 15.15
CA THR A 101 4.46 25.26 16.51
C THR A 101 3.35 25.30 17.55
N GLY A 102 3.67 24.97 18.80
CA GLY A 102 2.83 25.17 19.97
C GLY A 102 1.39 24.64 19.82
N LYS A 103 0.41 25.52 20.06
CA LYS A 103 -1.04 25.14 20.02
C LYS A 103 -1.49 24.57 18.68
N SER A 104 -0.83 24.92 17.57
CA SER A 104 -1.18 24.37 16.24
C SER A 104 -0.84 22.89 16.15
N LEU A 105 0.19 22.41 16.87
CA LEU A 105 0.54 21.00 16.94
C LEU A 105 -0.49 20.20 17.77
N ARG A 106 -1.06 20.79 18.83
CA ARG A 106 -2.14 20.17 19.62
C ARG A 106 -3.37 19.90 18.74
N VAL A 107 -3.77 20.89 17.94
CA VAL A 107 -4.88 20.72 16.98
C VAL A 107 -4.54 19.68 15.92
N PHE A 108 -3.31 19.70 15.40
CA PHE A 108 -2.85 18.77 14.38
C PHE A 108 -2.80 17.32 14.88
N SER A 109 -2.52 17.08 16.16
CA SER A 109 -2.44 15.75 16.78
C SER A 109 -3.77 15.23 17.36
N ALA A 110 -4.80 16.06 17.46
CA ALA A 110 -6.05 15.70 18.16
C ALA A 110 -6.72 14.43 17.63
N SER A 111 -6.71 14.21 16.30
CA SER A 111 -7.37 13.07 15.68
C SER A 111 -6.66 11.73 15.91
N VAL A 112 -5.38 11.73 16.27
CA VAL A 112 -4.60 10.50 16.48
C VAL A 112 -4.44 10.12 17.95
N GLN A 113 -4.91 10.94 18.87
CA GLN A 113 -4.75 10.76 20.32
C GLN A 113 -5.31 9.42 20.85
N LYS A 114 -6.37 8.90 20.21
CA LYS A 114 -7.02 7.64 20.59
C LYS A 114 -6.59 6.46 19.72
N MET A 115 -5.75 6.69 18.73
CA MET A 115 -5.29 5.63 17.84
C MET A 115 -4.24 4.77 18.54
N ARG A 116 -4.30 3.45 18.32
CA ARG A 116 -3.25 2.53 18.76
C ARG A 116 -1.95 2.86 18.07
N LYS A 117 -0.86 2.63 18.76
CA LYS A 117 0.49 2.86 18.26
C LYS A 117 1.02 1.64 17.55
N ARG A 118 1.84 1.87 16.54
CA ARG A 118 2.63 0.80 15.92
C ARG A 118 3.73 0.34 16.88
N GLU A 119 4.17 -0.91 16.78
CA GLU A 119 5.27 -1.46 17.60
C GLU A 119 6.56 -0.63 17.46
N CYS A 120 6.86 -0.21 16.24
CA CYS A 120 8.03 0.63 15.94
C CYS A 120 7.96 2.05 16.55
N TYR A 121 6.81 2.49 17.04
CA TYR A 121 6.64 3.79 17.70
C TYR A 121 7.59 3.97 18.89
N GLN A 122 7.87 2.89 19.64
CA GLN A 122 8.73 2.98 20.82
C GLN A 122 10.16 3.44 20.47
N GLN A 123 10.65 3.11 19.28
CA GLN A 123 11.99 3.55 18.85
C GLN A 123 12.02 5.06 18.62
N LEU A 124 10.97 5.62 17.97
CA LEU A 124 10.83 7.06 17.82
C LEU A 124 10.70 7.76 19.16
N TYR A 125 9.88 7.22 20.07
CA TYR A 125 9.72 7.75 21.44
C TYR A 125 11.04 7.77 22.20
N ASN A 126 11.78 6.66 22.17
CA ASN A 126 13.08 6.54 22.84
C ASN A 126 14.12 7.51 22.28
N PHE A 127 14.07 7.84 20.99
CA PHE A 127 14.93 8.87 20.42
C PHE A 127 14.56 10.27 20.91
N VAL A 128 13.28 10.62 20.87
CA VAL A 128 12.80 11.96 21.22
C VAL A 128 13.11 12.30 22.69
N TYR A 129 12.89 11.35 23.59
CA TYR A 129 13.08 11.53 25.04
C TYR A 129 14.39 10.97 25.60
N GLY A 130 15.15 10.25 24.76
CA GLY A 130 16.41 9.62 25.16
C GLY A 130 17.61 10.56 25.14
N GLU A 131 18.77 10.00 25.49
CA GLU A 131 20.04 10.74 25.63
C GLU A 131 20.83 10.87 24.32
N ALA A 132 20.35 10.26 23.21
CA ALA A 132 21.07 10.34 21.93
C ALA A 132 21.28 11.80 21.53
N GLN A 133 22.55 12.20 21.35
CA GLN A 133 22.97 13.52 20.91
C GLN A 133 23.71 13.39 19.58
N ASP A 134 23.82 14.47 18.85
CA ASP A 134 24.57 14.57 17.59
C ASP A 134 24.07 13.61 16.47
N LYS A 135 22.88 13.04 16.64
CA LYS A 135 22.26 12.15 15.64
C LYS A 135 20.90 12.68 15.21
N VAL A 136 20.55 12.40 13.97
CA VAL A 136 19.20 12.59 13.44
C VAL A 136 18.46 11.25 13.42
N PHE A 137 17.14 11.29 13.57
CA PHE A 137 16.29 10.10 13.45
C PHE A 137 15.57 10.14 12.11
N ILE A 138 15.72 9.10 11.31
CA ILE A 138 15.11 8.98 9.99
C ILE A 138 14.00 7.95 10.01
N LEU A 139 12.79 8.40 9.75
CA LEU A 139 11.57 7.59 9.69
C LEU A 139 11.11 7.47 8.24
N TYR A 140 11.35 6.33 7.60
CA TYR A 140 11.09 6.18 6.17
C TYR A 140 10.30 4.90 5.82
N GLY A 141 9.84 4.80 4.58
CA GLY A 141 9.07 3.66 4.06
C GLY A 141 7.87 4.11 3.24
N LEU A 142 7.14 3.17 2.67
CA LEU A 142 6.00 3.42 1.79
C LEU A 142 4.94 4.35 2.42
N ARG A 143 4.16 4.99 1.57
CA ARG A 143 2.98 5.75 2.01
C ARG A 143 1.99 4.84 2.73
N ARG A 144 1.28 5.42 3.72
CA ARG A 144 0.21 4.75 4.49
C ARG A 144 0.73 3.66 5.44
N THR A 145 1.99 3.69 5.82
CA THR A 145 2.56 2.84 6.88
C THR A 145 2.54 3.49 8.26
N GLY A 146 2.00 4.71 8.38
CA GLY A 146 1.77 5.37 9.67
C GLY A 146 2.84 6.37 10.12
N LYS A 147 3.82 6.74 9.30
CA LYS A 147 4.92 7.68 9.66
C LYS A 147 4.42 8.99 10.27
N THR A 148 3.66 9.78 9.51
CA THR A 148 3.09 11.05 9.99
C THR A 148 2.15 10.84 11.18
N THR A 149 1.45 9.69 11.26
CA THR A 149 0.61 9.33 12.40
C THR A 149 1.43 9.17 13.66
N MET A 150 2.56 8.46 13.62
CA MET A 150 3.47 8.29 14.75
C MET A 150 4.07 9.62 15.22
N ILE A 151 4.48 10.50 14.31
CA ILE A 151 4.93 11.86 14.64
C ILE A 151 3.83 12.63 15.37
N ARG A 152 2.61 12.58 14.87
CA ARG A 152 1.45 13.25 15.52
C ARG A 152 1.11 12.63 16.88
N GLN A 153 1.33 11.33 17.07
CA GLN A 153 1.17 10.67 18.38
C GLN A 153 2.20 11.16 19.39
N ILE A 154 3.45 11.43 18.98
CA ILE A 154 4.44 12.10 19.85
C ILE A 154 3.89 13.46 20.31
N PHE A 155 3.38 14.30 19.40
CA PHE A 155 2.80 15.61 19.81
C PHE A 155 1.58 15.48 20.73
N ALA A 156 0.80 14.42 20.58
CA ALA A 156 -0.36 14.18 21.44
C ALA A 156 0.05 13.83 22.90
N GLU A 157 1.26 13.30 23.09
CA GLU A 157 1.82 12.94 24.40
C GLU A 157 2.64 14.05 25.07
N MET A 158 3.16 15.00 24.27
CA MET A 158 3.91 16.14 24.79
C MET A 158 3.05 17.03 25.66
N ASP A 159 3.61 17.53 26.74
CA ASP A 159 2.99 18.61 27.54
C ASP A 159 3.04 19.95 26.80
N ASP A 160 2.40 20.99 27.36
CA ASP A 160 2.33 22.29 26.69
C ASP A 160 3.70 22.98 26.61
N ASN A 161 4.59 22.77 27.58
CA ASN A 161 5.93 23.35 27.61
C ASN A 161 6.84 22.66 26.56
N GLU A 162 6.70 21.35 26.39
CA GLU A 162 7.38 20.60 25.35
C GLU A 162 6.90 21.02 23.95
N LEU A 163 5.58 21.17 23.77
CA LEU A 163 5.00 21.62 22.50
C LEU A 163 5.43 23.03 22.12
N GLU A 164 5.62 23.94 23.09
CA GLU A 164 6.15 25.27 22.80
C GLU A 164 7.60 25.23 22.29
N LYS A 165 8.35 24.18 22.62
CA LYS A 165 9.72 23.92 22.12
C LYS A 165 9.78 22.97 20.94
N THR A 166 8.63 22.68 20.33
CA THR A 166 8.50 21.70 19.23
C THR A 166 8.04 22.40 17.96
N VAL A 167 8.62 21.98 16.85
CA VAL A 167 8.24 22.41 15.51
C VAL A 167 7.98 21.22 14.60
N PHE A 168 6.97 21.34 13.74
CA PHE A 168 6.71 20.45 12.62
C PHE A 168 6.75 21.25 11.33
N ILE A 169 7.52 20.78 10.37
CA ILE A 169 7.66 21.37 9.04
C ILE A 169 7.21 20.35 8.01
N GLN A 170 6.17 20.70 7.27
CA GLN A 170 5.71 19.90 6.14
C GLN A 170 6.42 20.38 4.87
N ILE A 171 7.34 19.57 4.35
CA ILE A 171 8.09 19.88 3.13
C ILE A 171 7.21 19.69 1.89
N THR A 172 7.41 20.53 0.90
CA THR A 172 6.75 20.50 -0.40
C THR A 172 7.79 20.52 -1.52
N LEU A 173 7.37 20.20 -2.75
CA LEU A 173 8.22 20.24 -3.95
C LEU A 173 8.84 21.61 -4.27
N LYS A 174 8.44 22.68 -3.57
CA LYS A 174 8.95 24.05 -3.79
C LYS A 174 10.01 24.45 -2.79
N ASP A 175 10.10 23.71 -1.68
CA ASP A 175 11.01 24.01 -0.60
C ASP A 175 12.41 23.49 -0.94
N THR A 176 13.43 24.23 -0.54
CA THR A 176 14.84 23.89 -0.70
C THR A 176 15.50 23.70 0.64
N LEU A 177 16.66 23.04 0.67
CA LEU A 177 17.45 22.92 1.89
C LEU A 177 17.88 24.29 2.45
N ALA A 178 18.07 25.29 1.58
CA ALA A 178 18.37 26.66 1.97
C ALA A 178 17.21 27.31 2.73
N ASP A 179 15.95 27.07 2.30
CA ASP A 179 14.75 27.55 2.99
C ASP A 179 14.61 26.91 4.38
N VAL A 180 14.81 25.61 4.45
CA VAL A 180 14.79 24.85 5.71
C VAL A 180 15.89 25.32 6.67
N ASN A 181 17.11 25.51 6.17
CA ASN A 181 18.22 26.03 6.95
C ASN A 181 17.94 27.45 7.50
N HIS A 182 17.32 28.30 6.69
CA HIS A 182 16.90 29.63 7.13
C HIS A 182 15.93 29.53 8.31
N ASP A 183 14.87 28.73 8.17
CA ASP A 183 13.85 28.60 9.18
C ASP A 183 14.38 27.92 10.45
N LEU A 184 15.23 26.88 10.31
CA LEU A 184 15.84 26.21 11.46
C LEU A 184 16.73 27.15 12.30
N LYS A 185 17.48 28.06 11.68
CA LYS A 185 18.28 29.07 12.39
C LYS A 185 17.39 30.04 13.20
N LEU A 186 16.24 30.43 12.63
CA LEU A 186 15.26 31.26 13.35
C LEU A 186 14.65 30.51 14.53
N LEU A 187 14.34 29.22 14.36
CA LEU A 187 13.77 28.35 15.38
C LEU A 187 14.77 28.04 16.50
N GLU A 188 16.05 27.82 16.16
CA GLU A 188 17.14 27.69 17.13
C GLU A 188 17.24 28.93 18.03
N ALA A 189 17.23 30.13 17.43
CA ALA A 189 17.26 31.38 18.16
C ALA A 189 16.04 31.58 19.07
N GLN A 190 14.90 30.93 18.80
CA GLN A 190 13.69 30.91 19.64
C GLN A 190 13.74 29.84 20.72
N GLY A 191 14.79 29.01 20.80
CA GLY A 191 14.94 27.95 21.80
C GLY A 191 14.13 26.69 21.49
N ILE A 192 13.80 26.45 20.23
CA ILE A 192 13.18 25.19 19.79
C ILE A 192 14.16 24.04 20.01
N ARG A 193 13.65 22.93 20.55
CA ARG A 193 14.43 21.74 20.88
C ARG A 193 14.08 20.52 20.04
N TYR A 194 12.82 20.36 19.69
CA TYR A 194 12.30 19.20 18.96
C TYR A 194 11.86 19.63 17.57
N VAL A 195 12.46 19.05 16.55
CA VAL A 195 12.23 19.39 15.15
C VAL A 195 11.79 18.15 14.38
N PHE A 196 10.65 18.24 13.74
CA PHE A 196 10.10 17.17 12.91
C PHE A 196 9.87 17.72 11.51
N LEU A 197 10.56 17.12 10.52
CA LEU A 197 10.39 17.45 9.11
C LEU A 197 9.77 16.25 8.39
N ASP A 198 8.65 16.47 7.74
CA ASP A 198 7.92 15.41 7.02
C ASP A 198 8.06 15.59 5.51
N GLU A 199 8.22 14.47 4.79
CA GLU A 199 8.44 14.38 3.34
C GLU A 199 9.72 15.10 2.86
N VAL A 200 10.83 15.02 3.63
CA VAL A 200 12.10 15.73 3.31
C VAL A 200 12.69 15.32 1.98
N THR A 201 12.46 14.10 1.54
CA THR A 201 12.91 13.59 0.24
C THR A 201 12.25 14.28 -0.97
N LEU A 202 11.27 15.17 -0.75
CA LEU A 202 10.73 16.03 -1.81
C LEU A 202 11.68 17.18 -2.22
N MET A 203 12.67 17.53 -1.38
CA MET A 203 13.69 18.50 -1.74
C MET A 203 14.71 17.89 -2.70
N GLU A 204 14.98 18.57 -3.82
CA GLU A 204 15.92 18.08 -4.83
C GLU A 204 17.38 18.03 -4.33
N ASP A 205 17.73 18.89 -3.37
CA ASP A 205 19.07 19.03 -2.78
C ASP A 205 19.23 18.29 -1.44
N PHE A 206 18.26 17.43 -1.06
CA PHE A 206 18.24 16.78 0.24
C PHE A 206 19.44 15.84 0.46
N ILE A 207 19.75 14.95 -0.50
CA ILE A 207 20.83 13.96 -0.34
C ILE A 207 22.18 14.66 -0.18
N GLU A 208 22.48 15.63 -1.06
CA GLU A 208 23.78 16.31 -1.05
C GLU A 208 24.04 17.15 0.19
N GLY A 209 22.98 17.60 0.87
CA GLY A 209 23.10 18.52 1.99
C GLY A 209 22.55 18.03 3.32
N ALA A 210 22.19 16.77 3.44
CA ALA A 210 21.56 16.23 4.67
C ALA A 210 22.46 16.28 5.92
N ALA A 211 23.79 16.34 5.76
CA ALA A 211 24.74 16.56 6.85
C ALA A 211 24.46 17.85 7.65
N LEU A 212 23.77 18.83 7.05
CA LEU A 212 23.33 20.04 7.73
C LEU A 212 22.53 19.74 9.01
N PHE A 213 21.64 18.73 8.96
CA PHE A 213 20.77 18.38 10.08
C PHE A 213 21.56 17.84 11.27
N SER A 214 22.58 17.02 11.02
CA SER A 214 23.45 16.47 12.09
C SER A 214 24.50 17.47 12.54
N ASP A 215 25.29 18.02 11.62
CA ASP A 215 26.50 18.77 11.93
C ASP A 215 26.23 20.17 12.46
N VAL A 216 25.11 20.77 12.08
CA VAL A 216 24.76 22.12 12.52
C VAL A 216 23.73 22.09 13.63
N PHE A 217 22.61 21.38 13.46
CA PHE A 217 21.48 21.52 14.35
C PHE A 217 21.44 20.44 15.45
N ALA A 218 21.66 19.16 15.13
CA ALA A 218 21.69 18.12 16.16
C ALA A 218 22.90 18.29 17.07
N ALA A 219 24.06 18.69 16.55
CA ALA A 219 25.25 19.03 17.32
C ALA A 219 25.03 20.20 18.30
N CYS A 220 24.08 21.11 18.02
CA CYS A 220 23.65 22.18 18.93
C CYS A 220 22.57 21.72 19.93
N GLY A 221 22.25 20.43 20.00
CA GLY A 221 21.33 19.84 20.97
C GLY A 221 19.86 19.79 20.54
N MET A 222 19.55 20.04 19.27
CA MET A 222 18.23 19.81 18.71
C MET A 222 17.98 18.31 18.48
N LYS A 223 16.81 17.83 18.83
CA LYS A 223 16.31 16.51 18.46
C LYS A 223 15.62 16.60 17.10
N ILE A 224 16.23 16.04 16.06
CA ILE A 224 15.73 16.14 14.69
C ILE A 224 15.21 14.80 14.22
N VAL A 225 13.95 14.80 13.78
CA VAL A 225 13.28 13.67 13.15
C VAL A 225 12.97 14.04 11.71
N LEU A 226 13.55 13.32 10.77
CA LEU A 226 13.29 13.42 9.34
C LEU A 226 12.34 12.30 8.93
N SER A 227 11.36 12.59 8.11
CA SER A 227 10.47 11.57 7.58
C SER A 227 10.24 11.73 6.08
N GLY A 228 10.06 10.60 5.41
CA GLY A 228 9.78 10.61 3.97
C GLY A 228 9.42 9.24 3.44
N THR A 229 9.00 9.23 2.19
CA THR A 229 8.49 8.03 1.52
C THR A 229 9.57 7.35 0.68
N ASP A 230 10.57 8.09 0.23
CA ASP A 230 11.62 7.58 -0.63
C ASP A 230 12.70 6.82 0.18
N SER A 231 12.62 5.49 0.15
CA SER A 231 13.58 4.64 0.85
C SER A 231 15.00 4.79 0.29
N LEU A 232 15.16 4.93 -1.03
CA LEU A 232 16.47 5.06 -1.65
C LEU A 232 17.13 6.39 -1.29
N GLY A 233 16.37 7.49 -1.34
CA GLY A 233 16.90 8.78 -0.94
C GLY A 233 17.52 8.77 0.45
N PHE A 234 16.90 8.04 1.41
CA PHE A 234 17.46 7.92 2.75
C PHE A 234 18.65 6.96 2.85
N LEU A 235 18.64 5.85 2.13
CA LEU A 235 19.77 4.92 2.13
C LEU A 235 21.03 5.58 1.56
N PHE A 236 20.92 6.30 0.44
CA PHE A 236 22.06 7.05 -0.09
C PHE A 236 22.49 8.19 0.83
N THR A 237 21.56 8.88 1.46
CA THR A 237 21.90 9.93 2.43
C THR A 237 22.65 9.35 3.64
N GLU A 238 22.27 8.14 4.12
CA GLU A 238 23.01 7.45 5.17
C GLU A 238 24.44 7.16 4.77
N ASP A 239 24.63 6.55 3.60
CA ASP A 239 25.95 6.14 3.12
C ASP A 239 26.88 7.33 2.86
N GLU A 240 26.36 8.42 2.29
CA GLU A 240 27.18 9.54 1.83
C GLU A 240 27.32 10.65 2.88
N GLN A 241 26.22 11.11 3.49
CA GLN A 241 26.18 12.33 4.28
C GLN A 241 25.96 12.12 5.78
N LEU A 242 25.27 11.04 6.17
CA LEU A 242 24.86 10.79 7.55
C LEU A 242 25.47 9.52 8.14
N TYR A 243 26.57 9.02 7.56
CA TYR A 243 27.25 7.83 8.07
C TYR A 243 27.56 7.96 9.58
N ASP A 244 27.08 7.01 10.39
CA ASP A 244 27.11 7.00 11.86
C ASP A 244 26.47 8.22 12.56
N ARG A 245 25.78 9.10 11.83
CA ARG A 245 25.11 10.31 12.34
C ARG A 245 23.59 10.22 12.34
N CYS A 246 23.04 9.08 11.95
CA CYS A 246 21.62 8.86 11.97
C CYS A 246 21.21 7.56 12.63
N ILE A 247 19.94 7.48 12.99
CA ILE A 247 19.25 6.27 13.42
C ILE A 247 18.12 6.06 12.42
N LEU A 248 18.18 4.97 11.67
CA LEU A 248 17.18 4.63 10.68
C LEU A 248 16.06 3.80 11.28
N LEU A 249 14.82 4.17 11.00
CA LEU A 249 13.64 3.36 11.27
C LEU A 249 12.84 3.18 9.98
N HIS A 250 12.91 1.99 9.42
CA HIS A 250 12.12 1.60 8.27
C HIS A 250 10.71 1.17 8.70
N THR A 251 9.69 1.89 8.26
CA THR A 251 8.30 1.50 8.48
C THR A 251 7.84 0.57 7.36
N THR A 252 7.88 -0.72 7.65
CA THR A 252 7.38 -1.77 6.75
C THR A 252 5.84 -1.76 6.66
N TRP A 253 5.28 -2.66 5.84
CA TRP A 253 3.83 -2.89 5.86
C TRP A 253 3.35 -3.21 7.28
N ILE A 254 2.05 -3.03 7.54
CA ILE A 254 1.46 -3.34 8.85
C ILE A 254 1.26 -4.86 8.94
N PRO A 255 1.98 -5.58 9.82
CA PRO A 255 1.84 -7.01 9.98
C PRO A 255 0.53 -7.39 10.68
N TYR A 256 0.12 -8.66 10.60
CA TYR A 256 -1.13 -9.15 11.18
C TYR A 256 -1.24 -8.85 12.69
N ARG A 257 -0.16 -9.03 13.44
CA ARG A 257 -0.15 -8.78 14.90
C ARG A 257 -0.47 -7.34 15.27
N GLU A 258 -0.09 -6.36 14.41
CA GLU A 258 -0.44 -4.95 14.61
C GLU A 258 -1.81 -4.58 14.01
N PHE A 259 -2.26 -5.29 12.97
CA PHE A 259 -3.44 -4.94 12.19
C PHE A 259 -4.70 -4.84 13.04
N GLU A 260 -4.95 -5.84 13.89
CA GLU A 260 -6.12 -5.84 14.76
C GLU A 260 -6.08 -4.73 15.81
N GLU A 261 -4.90 -4.49 16.39
CA GLU A 261 -4.73 -3.48 17.42
C GLU A 261 -4.78 -2.06 16.87
N VAL A 262 -4.10 -1.80 15.75
CA VAL A 262 -3.99 -0.46 15.17
C VAL A 262 -5.27 -0.04 14.46
N LEU A 263 -5.93 -0.95 13.76
CA LEU A 263 -7.08 -0.65 12.91
C LEU A 263 -8.43 -1.08 13.48
N GLY A 264 -8.44 -1.96 14.49
CA GLY A 264 -9.67 -2.48 15.09
C GLY A 264 -10.45 -3.42 14.17
N ILE A 265 -9.79 -4.04 13.20
CA ILE A 265 -10.36 -5.01 12.26
C ILE A 265 -9.80 -6.38 12.59
N HIS A 266 -10.68 -7.40 12.73
CA HIS A 266 -10.30 -8.70 13.28
C HIS A 266 -10.39 -9.81 12.24
N GLY A 267 -9.47 -10.77 12.36
CA GLY A 267 -9.47 -12.02 11.62
C GLY A 267 -8.57 -12.01 10.39
N ILE A 268 -8.01 -13.18 10.09
CA ILE A 268 -7.05 -13.37 9.00
C ILE A 268 -7.68 -13.11 7.61
N ASP A 269 -8.95 -13.41 7.41
CA ASP A 269 -9.63 -13.13 6.15
C ASP A 269 -9.75 -11.63 5.87
N GLU A 270 -9.99 -10.84 6.92
CA GLU A 270 -10.04 -9.39 6.80
C GLU A 270 -8.63 -8.80 6.57
N TYR A 271 -7.61 -9.40 7.19
CA TYR A 271 -6.22 -9.02 6.92
C TYR A 271 -5.80 -9.34 5.47
N ILE A 272 -6.18 -10.50 4.95
CA ILE A 272 -5.92 -10.84 3.54
C ILE A 272 -6.55 -9.81 2.61
N ARG A 273 -7.79 -9.38 2.92
CA ARG A 273 -8.52 -8.43 2.07
C ARG A 273 -8.02 -6.99 2.18
N TYR A 274 -7.56 -6.59 3.36
CA TYR A 274 -7.39 -5.17 3.69
C TYR A 274 -6.05 -4.84 4.33
N GLY A 275 -5.24 -5.83 4.64
CA GLY A 275 -4.01 -5.69 5.40
C GLY A 275 -2.86 -5.01 4.67
N GLY A 276 -1.85 -4.67 5.43
CA GLY A 276 -0.57 -4.14 4.96
C GLY A 276 -0.42 -2.63 5.04
N THR A 277 -1.51 -1.85 4.93
CA THR A 277 -1.48 -0.38 5.01
C THR A 277 -2.64 0.18 5.83
N MET A 278 -2.54 1.43 6.27
CA MET A 278 -3.60 2.13 7.01
C MET A 278 -4.79 2.54 6.13
N SER A 279 -4.62 2.59 4.83
CA SER A 279 -5.72 2.82 3.87
C SER A 279 -5.27 2.43 2.47
N LEU A 280 -6.18 1.98 1.65
CA LEU A 280 -5.95 1.66 0.26
C LEU A 280 -6.89 2.48 -0.62
N GLY A 281 -6.37 3.09 -1.70
CA GLY A 281 -7.19 3.87 -2.63
C GLY A 281 -7.95 5.04 -2.04
N GLY A 282 -7.52 5.61 -0.90
CA GLY A 282 -8.21 6.69 -0.20
C GLY A 282 -9.36 6.23 0.71
N VAL A 283 -9.65 4.95 0.75
CA VAL A 283 -10.62 4.36 1.68
C VAL A 283 -9.96 4.15 3.04
N HIS A 284 -10.59 4.61 4.10
CA HIS A 284 -10.16 4.37 5.47
C HIS A 284 -10.82 3.09 6.00
N TYR A 285 -10.06 2.28 6.73
CA TYR A 285 -10.55 1.01 7.28
C TYR A 285 -11.75 1.15 8.23
N ASN A 286 -11.97 2.33 8.79
CA ASN A 286 -13.11 2.62 9.66
C ASN A 286 -14.39 2.96 8.91
N GLU A 287 -14.37 2.98 7.58
CA GLU A 287 -15.55 3.22 6.77
C GLU A 287 -16.15 1.89 6.33
N THR A 288 -17.45 1.72 6.53
CA THR A 288 -18.20 0.52 6.11
C THR A 288 -18.40 0.40 4.60
N SER A 289 -17.81 1.32 3.82
CA SER A 289 -17.93 1.36 2.36
C SER A 289 -16.98 0.35 1.70
N THR A 290 -17.40 -0.16 0.57
CA THR A 290 -16.70 -1.13 -0.28
C THR A 290 -15.22 -0.80 -0.45
N PHE A 291 -14.42 -1.69 0.06
CA PHE A 291 -12.98 -1.64 0.05
C PHE A 291 -12.42 -1.89 -1.35
N ALA A 292 -11.34 -1.22 -1.67
CA ALA A 292 -10.44 -1.38 -2.80
C ALA A 292 -11.08 -1.94 -4.09
N THR A 293 -11.46 -1.04 -4.99
CA THR A 293 -11.75 -1.39 -6.38
C THR A 293 -10.44 -1.48 -7.17
N LEU A 294 -10.44 -2.06 -8.37
CA LEU A 294 -9.30 -2.02 -9.29
C LEU A 294 -8.81 -0.58 -9.49
N GLU A 295 -9.73 0.36 -9.76
CA GLU A 295 -9.43 1.79 -9.91
C GLU A 295 -8.68 2.37 -8.68
N SER A 296 -9.02 1.94 -7.47
CA SER A 296 -8.35 2.41 -6.26
C SER A 296 -6.96 1.77 -6.05
N THR A 297 -6.75 0.53 -6.52
CA THR A 297 -5.42 -0.11 -6.51
C THR A 297 -4.50 0.52 -7.54
N ASP A 298 -4.96 0.76 -8.75
CA ASP A 298 -4.21 1.47 -9.80
C ASP A 298 -3.83 2.88 -9.33
N GLN A 299 -4.77 3.60 -8.74
CA GLN A 299 -4.51 4.92 -8.17
C GLN A 299 -3.47 4.88 -7.04
N TYR A 300 -3.43 3.82 -6.24
CA TYR A 300 -2.40 3.65 -5.22
C TYR A 300 -1.03 3.38 -5.86
N VAL A 301 -0.94 2.48 -6.83
CA VAL A 301 0.31 2.20 -7.57
C VAL A 301 0.81 3.48 -8.24
N ASP A 302 -0.06 4.23 -8.93
CA ASP A 302 0.32 5.48 -9.58
C ASP A 302 0.80 6.55 -8.59
N THR A 303 0.10 6.74 -7.49
CA THR A 303 0.36 7.88 -6.59
C THR A 303 1.37 7.59 -5.49
N ALA A 304 1.43 6.37 -4.98
CA ALA A 304 2.29 6.00 -3.86
C ALA A 304 3.60 5.34 -4.31
N ILE A 305 3.63 4.80 -5.52
CA ILE A 305 4.76 4.04 -6.05
C ILE A 305 5.35 4.77 -7.26
N ALA A 306 4.63 4.81 -8.39
CA ALA A 306 5.18 5.34 -9.63
C ALA A 306 5.62 6.80 -9.52
N ARG A 307 4.84 7.67 -8.89
CA ARG A 307 5.23 9.07 -8.68
C ARG A 307 6.41 9.22 -7.75
N ASN A 308 6.55 8.33 -6.78
CA ASN A 308 7.69 8.34 -5.88
C ASN A 308 8.98 7.99 -6.64
N ILE A 309 8.93 6.91 -7.43
CA ILE A 309 10.05 6.52 -8.29
C ILE A 309 10.40 7.62 -9.31
N GLN A 310 9.40 8.24 -9.95
CA GLN A 310 9.60 9.37 -10.87
C GLN A 310 10.30 10.54 -10.18
N HIS A 311 9.89 10.86 -8.96
CA HIS A 311 10.50 11.94 -8.20
C HIS A 311 11.97 11.62 -7.87
N SER A 312 12.23 10.42 -7.34
CA SER A 312 13.58 9.96 -7.04
C SER A 312 14.51 10.01 -8.25
N LEU A 313 14.07 9.47 -9.40
CA LEU A 313 14.86 9.48 -10.63
C LEU A 313 15.16 10.89 -11.15
N ARG A 314 14.28 11.86 -10.87
CA ARG A 314 14.50 13.25 -11.22
C ARG A 314 15.54 13.92 -10.33
N CYS A 315 15.48 13.65 -9.02
CA CYS A 315 16.31 14.31 -8.02
C CYS A 315 17.71 13.70 -7.91
N TYR A 316 17.88 12.41 -8.22
CA TYR A 316 19.10 11.69 -7.88
C TYR A 316 19.78 11.07 -9.09
N GLN A 317 21.12 11.15 -9.11
CA GLN A 317 21.97 10.48 -10.09
C GLN A 317 22.58 9.24 -9.42
N TYR A 318 21.91 8.11 -9.50
CA TYR A 318 22.31 6.85 -8.86
C TYR A 318 23.59 6.21 -9.45
N GLU A 319 24.67 6.93 -9.62
CA GLU A 319 25.98 6.45 -10.13
C GLU A 319 25.85 5.47 -11.33
N ASN A 320 24.90 5.71 -12.23
CA ASN A 320 24.48 4.83 -13.32
C ASN A 320 23.66 3.57 -12.90
N HIS A 321 23.29 3.40 -11.66
CA HIS A 321 22.27 2.43 -11.28
C HIS A 321 20.89 2.92 -11.74
N PHE A 322 19.97 2.02 -12.05
CA PHE A 322 18.65 2.37 -12.56
C PHE A 322 18.62 3.20 -13.87
N GLN A 323 19.61 3.02 -14.74
CA GLN A 323 19.66 3.75 -16.03
C GLN A 323 18.45 3.45 -16.92
N HIS A 324 18.01 2.19 -16.95
CA HIS A 324 16.87 1.79 -17.77
C HIS A 324 15.55 2.34 -17.23
N LEU A 325 15.40 2.49 -15.90
CA LEU A 325 14.26 3.21 -15.33
C LEU A 325 14.26 4.69 -15.75
N ARG A 326 15.42 5.31 -15.82
CA ARG A 326 15.55 6.69 -16.28
C ARG A 326 15.19 6.82 -17.75
N ASP A 327 15.58 5.88 -18.60
CA ASP A 327 15.19 5.85 -20.01
C ASP A 327 13.67 5.76 -20.17
N LEU A 328 13.00 4.91 -19.36
CA LEU A 328 11.53 4.82 -19.32
C LEU A 328 10.89 6.12 -18.82
N TYR A 329 11.49 6.77 -17.81
CA TYR A 329 11.03 8.07 -17.31
C TYR A 329 11.08 9.14 -18.41
N ASP A 330 12.19 9.25 -19.13
CA ASP A 330 12.40 10.24 -20.19
C ASP A 330 11.44 10.01 -21.38
N LYS A 331 11.04 8.76 -21.62
CA LYS A 331 10.02 8.39 -22.62
C LYS A 331 8.57 8.54 -22.13
N ASN A 332 8.34 8.93 -20.86
CA ASN A 332 7.04 8.95 -20.19
C ASN A 332 6.32 7.57 -20.13
N GLU A 333 7.08 6.49 -20.12
CA GLU A 333 6.58 5.10 -20.10
C GLU A 333 6.73 4.44 -18.73
N LEU A 334 7.44 5.08 -17.79
CA LEU A 334 7.79 4.49 -16.49
C LEU A 334 6.57 4.04 -15.67
N THR A 335 5.52 4.86 -15.59
CA THR A 335 4.30 4.49 -14.84
C THR A 335 3.64 3.26 -15.43
N SER A 336 3.53 3.18 -16.76
CA SER A 336 2.95 2.01 -17.45
C SER A 336 3.82 0.77 -17.25
N ALA A 337 5.14 0.93 -17.24
CA ALA A 337 6.09 -0.17 -17.00
C ALA A 337 5.98 -0.70 -15.56
N ILE A 338 5.89 0.19 -14.55
CA ILE A 338 5.72 -0.21 -13.15
C ILE A 338 4.39 -0.95 -12.94
N ASN A 339 3.28 -0.39 -13.45
CA ASN A 339 1.97 -1.05 -13.40
C ASN A 339 2.04 -2.43 -14.04
N ARG A 340 2.69 -2.54 -15.18
CA ARG A 340 2.90 -3.81 -15.89
C ARG A 340 3.63 -4.84 -15.03
N VAL A 341 4.74 -4.47 -14.37
CA VAL A 341 5.50 -5.39 -13.51
C VAL A 341 4.66 -5.84 -12.31
N VAL A 342 3.93 -4.92 -11.67
CA VAL A 342 3.04 -5.24 -10.54
C VAL A 342 1.89 -6.17 -10.98
N GLU A 343 1.30 -5.92 -12.15
CA GLU A 343 0.29 -6.77 -12.75
C GLU A 343 0.86 -8.17 -13.11
N ASP A 344 2.04 -8.24 -13.71
CA ASP A 344 2.70 -9.50 -14.06
C ASP A 344 2.99 -10.38 -12.85
N ILE A 345 3.38 -9.78 -11.72
CA ILE A 345 3.56 -10.51 -10.45
C ILE A 345 2.23 -11.14 -10.01
N ASN A 346 1.12 -10.40 -10.08
CA ASN A 346 -0.20 -10.91 -9.75
C ASN A 346 -0.75 -11.92 -10.76
N HIS A 347 -0.50 -11.72 -12.06
CA HIS A 347 -0.91 -12.64 -13.09
C HIS A 347 -0.20 -13.99 -12.97
N ARG A 348 1.12 -13.99 -12.72
CA ARG A 348 1.91 -15.21 -12.45
C ARG A 348 1.37 -15.94 -11.23
N PHE A 349 1.13 -15.22 -10.15
CA PHE A 349 0.54 -15.77 -8.94
C PHE A 349 -0.84 -16.39 -9.19
N THR A 350 -1.75 -15.70 -9.86
CA THR A 350 -3.08 -16.21 -10.18
C THR A 350 -3.00 -17.43 -11.09
N LEU A 351 -2.09 -17.43 -12.07
CA LEU A 351 -1.85 -18.55 -12.96
C LEU A 351 -1.31 -19.78 -12.21
N GLU A 352 -0.42 -19.57 -11.24
CA GLU A 352 0.08 -20.66 -10.38
C GLU A 352 -1.06 -21.28 -9.58
N VAL A 353 -1.92 -20.48 -8.95
CA VAL A 353 -3.11 -20.96 -8.23
C VAL A 353 -4.00 -21.77 -9.17
N LEU A 354 -4.36 -21.24 -10.33
CA LEU A 354 -5.19 -21.93 -11.31
C LEU A 354 -4.54 -23.22 -11.84
N THR A 355 -3.22 -23.31 -11.86
CA THR A 355 -2.48 -24.45 -12.43
C THR A 355 -2.21 -25.55 -11.41
N GLN A 356 -1.88 -25.22 -10.18
CA GLN A 356 -1.50 -26.18 -9.14
C GLN A 356 -2.72 -26.72 -8.41
N ASP A 357 -3.62 -25.85 -8.01
CA ASP A 357 -4.73 -26.23 -7.13
C ASP A 357 -5.90 -26.84 -7.89
N PHE A 358 -6.05 -26.48 -9.17
CA PHE A 358 -7.09 -27.08 -10.00
C PHE A 358 -6.66 -28.38 -10.75
N LYS A 359 -5.36 -28.70 -10.79
CA LYS A 359 -4.87 -30.00 -11.30
C LYS A 359 -4.86 -31.10 -10.26
N SER A 360 -4.78 -30.75 -8.98
CA SER A 360 -4.80 -31.77 -7.94
C SER A 360 -6.22 -32.34 -7.83
N HIS A 361 -6.28 -33.65 -7.68
CA HIS A 361 -7.48 -34.48 -7.51
C HIS A 361 -8.49 -33.98 -6.45
N ASP A 362 -8.20 -32.87 -5.79
CA ASP A 362 -8.90 -32.29 -4.65
C ASP A 362 -10.22 -31.60 -5.00
N LEU A 363 -10.41 -31.16 -6.25
CA LEU A 363 -11.77 -30.75 -6.67
C LEU A 363 -12.77 -31.91 -6.58
N GLY A 364 -12.34 -33.10 -6.97
CA GLY A 364 -13.12 -34.34 -6.78
C GLY A 364 -13.30 -34.69 -5.29
N THR A 365 -12.27 -34.49 -4.49
CA THR A 365 -12.25 -34.85 -3.05
C THR A 365 -12.95 -33.82 -2.18
N SER A 366 -12.77 -32.53 -2.45
CA SER A 366 -13.55 -31.46 -1.79
C SER A 366 -15.03 -31.54 -2.15
N ALA A 367 -15.37 -31.79 -3.41
CA ALA A 367 -16.75 -32.03 -3.81
C ALA A 367 -17.32 -33.31 -3.18
N SER A 368 -16.52 -34.39 -3.00
CA SER A 368 -16.95 -35.61 -2.36
C SER A 368 -17.07 -35.47 -0.84
N ASN A 369 -16.24 -34.68 -0.18
CA ASN A 369 -16.32 -34.37 1.25
C ASN A 369 -17.48 -33.43 1.57
N LEU A 370 -17.73 -32.43 0.73
CA LEU A 370 -18.93 -31.60 0.80
C LEU A 370 -20.22 -32.37 0.50
N ARG A 371 -20.16 -33.45 -0.31
CA ARG A 371 -21.27 -34.37 -0.57
C ARG A 371 -21.64 -35.22 0.66
N ARG A 372 -20.70 -35.55 1.54
CA ARG A 372 -20.95 -36.33 2.77
C ARG A 372 -21.73 -35.55 3.81
N ASP A 373 -21.58 -34.24 3.89
CA ASP A 373 -22.17 -33.41 4.94
C ASP A 373 -23.46 -32.69 4.54
N ARG A 374 -23.92 -32.83 3.30
CA ARG A 374 -25.14 -32.13 2.83
C ARG A 374 -26.37 -33.03 2.77
N LYS A 375 -27.40 -32.60 3.50
CA LYS A 375 -28.77 -33.14 3.36
C LYS A 375 -29.49 -32.76 2.04
N ASN A 376 -28.87 -31.97 1.17
CA ASN A 376 -29.40 -31.58 -0.15
C ASN A 376 -28.28 -31.50 -1.21
N PRO A 377 -28.34 -32.33 -2.29
CA PRO A 377 -27.24 -32.49 -3.24
C PRO A 377 -27.43 -31.66 -4.50
N THR A 378 -27.38 -30.34 -4.42
CA THR A 378 -27.25 -29.49 -5.62
C THR A 378 -26.28 -28.35 -5.36
N ASP A 379 -24.98 -28.65 -5.47
CA ASP A 379 -24.00 -27.58 -5.63
C ASP A 379 -24.17 -26.99 -7.03
N ILE A 380 -24.20 -25.67 -7.13
CA ILE A 380 -24.25 -24.97 -8.43
C ILE A 380 -23.07 -25.41 -9.30
N LEU A 381 -21.91 -25.70 -8.70
CA LEU A 381 -20.71 -26.17 -9.38
C LEU A 381 -20.79 -27.62 -9.92
N ASP A 382 -21.72 -28.45 -9.44
CA ASP A 382 -21.93 -29.82 -10.00
C ASP A 382 -22.46 -29.79 -11.45
N ARG A 383 -22.93 -28.63 -11.92
CA ARG A 383 -23.46 -28.43 -13.29
C ARG A 383 -22.44 -27.82 -14.25
N VAL A 384 -21.27 -27.45 -13.74
CA VAL A 384 -20.24 -26.74 -14.52
C VAL A 384 -19.03 -27.67 -14.68
N ASP A 385 -18.51 -27.78 -15.89
CA ASP A 385 -17.20 -28.39 -16.11
C ASP A 385 -16.10 -27.43 -15.64
N VAL A 386 -15.72 -27.61 -14.37
CA VAL A 386 -14.73 -26.75 -13.69
C VAL A 386 -13.35 -26.87 -14.38
N ALA A 387 -13.03 -28.02 -14.96
CA ALA A 387 -11.76 -28.22 -15.67
C ALA A 387 -11.73 -27.39 -16.96
N GLU A 388 -12.81 -27.41 -17.73
CA GLU A 388 -12.95 -26.60 -18.95
C GLU A 388 -12.91 -25.10 -18.63
N VAL A 389 -13.62 -24.67 -17.58
CA VAL A 389 -13.62 -23.27 -17.14
C VAL A 389 -12.23 -22.81 -16.73
N THR A 390 -11.50 -23.62 -15.99
CA THR A 390 -10.13 -23.33 -15.56
C THR A 390 -9.17 -23.21 -16.73
N ASP A 391 -9.28 -24.12 -17.69
CA ASP A 391 -8.44 -24.11 -18.90
C ASP A 391 -8.72 -22.87 -19.76
N ASN A 392 -9.97 -22.45 -19.84
CA ASN A 392 -10.37 -21.22 -20.52
C ASN A 392 -9.87 -19.97 -19.80
N LEU A 393 -9.96 -19.91 -18.46
CA LEU A 393 -9.40 -18.81 -17.67
C LEU A 393 -7.89 -18.69 -17.87
N ARG A 394 -7.16 -19.80 -17.87
CA ARG A 394 -5.72 -19.82 -18.14
C ARG A 394 -5.38 -19.27 -19.53
N LYS A 395 -6.08 -19.75 -20.57
CA LYS A 395 -5.88 -19.27 -21.94
C LYS A 395 -6.15 -17.78 -22.08
N LEU A 396 -7.23 -17.28 -21.47
CA LEU A 396 -7.56 -15.86 -21.48
C LEU A 396 -6.49 -15.03 -20.77
N LEU A 397 -6.00 -15.50 -19.64
CA LEU A 397 -4.94 -14.82 -18.90
C LEU A 397 -3.63 -14.75 -19.71
N GLU A 398 -3.25 -15.86 -20.36
CA GLU A 398 -2.08 -15.90 -21.25
C GLU A 398 -2.24 -14.97 -22.46
N ILE A 399 -3.45 -14.90 -23.05
CA ILE A 399 -3.75 -14.01 -24.17
C ILE A 399 -3.70 -12.55 -23.72
N ARG A 400 -4.23 -12.24 -22.55
CA ARG A 400 -4.26 -10.90 -21.98
C ARG A 400 -2.83 -10.42 -21.72
N ASN A 401 -2.01 -11.22 -21.09
CA ASN A 401 -0.60 -10.93 -20.89
C ASN A 401 0.15 -10.59 -22.20
N LYS A 402 -0.19 -11.25 -23.31
CA LYS A 402 0.40 -10.94 -24.62
C LYS A 402 -0.13 -9.66 -25.26
N LYS A 403 -1.39 -9.31 -25.03
CA LYS A 403 -2.04 -8.12 -25.62
C LYS A 403 -1.71 -6.83 -24.88
N GLU A 404 -1.51 -6.90 -23.57
CA GLU A 404 -1.21 -5.75 -22.72
C GLU A 404 0.26 -5.31 -22.79
N GLN A 405 1.09 -6.00 -23.60
CA GLN A 405 2.48 -5.60 -23.90
C GLN A 405 2.53 -4.37 -24.82
N GLN A 406 1.95 -3.26 -24.39
CA GLN A 406 2.04 -1.97 -25.11
C GLN A 406 3.38 -1.27 -24.90
N VAL A 407 4.05 -1.55 -23.78
CA VAL A 407 5.41 -1.10 -23.49
C VAL A 407 6.35 -2.27 -23.74
N GLU A 408 7.36 -2.09 -24.59
CA GLU A 408 8.43 -3.07 -24.77
C GLU A 408 9.30 -3.06 -23.48
N LEU A 409 8.97 -3.95 -22.54
CA LEU A 409 9.79 -4.21 -21.37
C LEU A 409 10.72 -5.37 -21.70
N ASP A 410 12.02 -5.11 -21.71
CA ASP A 410 13.02 -6.18 -21.69
C ASP A 410 13.27 -6.68 -20.25
N ASP A 411 13.98 -7.79 -20.13
CA ASP A 411 14.28 -8.39 -18.82
C ASP A 411 15.05 -7.45 -17.89
N VAL A 412 15.79 -6.50 -18.45
CA VAL A 412 16.61 -5.56 -17.66
C VAL A 412 15.72 -4.48 -17.02
N HIS A 413 14.78 -3.91 -17.79
CA HIS A 413 13.79 -2.97 -17.24
C HIS A 413 12.97 -3.62 -16.13
N ALA A 414 12.49 -4.85 -16.35
CA ALA A 414 11.72 -5.58 -15.35
C ALA A 414 12.53 -5.84 -14.08
N ALA A 415 13.81 -6.22 -14.22
CA ALA A 415 14.71 -6.47 -13.08
C ALA A 415 14.98 -5.20 -12.26
N GLU A 416 15.25 -4.06 -12.90
CA GLU A 416 15.45 -2.79 -12.19
C GLU A 416 14.17 -2.32 -11.48
N ILE A 417 12.99 -2.50 -12.11
CA ILE A 417 11.70 -2.20 -11.47
C ILE A 417 11.48 -3.11 -10.25
N GLU A 418 11.67 -4.42 -10.40
CA GLU A 418 11.52 -5.37 -9.28
C GLU A 418 12.49 -5.05 -8.13
N GLU A 419 13.73 -4.67 -8.45
CA GLU A 419 14.71 -4.24 -7.45
C GLU A 419 14.23 -3.01 -6.70
N TYR A 420 13.76 -1.99 -7.41
CA TYR A 420 13.24 -0.76 -6.80
C TYR A 420 12.00 -1.02 -5.94
N LEU A 421 11.06 -1.84 -6.42
CA LEU A 421 9.88 -2.23 -5.66
C LEU A 421 10.25 -3.01 -4.37
N ASN A 422 11.32 -3.81 -4.41
CA ASN A 422 11.84 -4.50 -3.24
C ASN A 422 12.44 -3.54 -2.23
N LEU A 423 13.22 -2.56 -2.68
CA LEU A 423 13.79 -1.49 -1.83
C LEU A 423 12.70 -0.61 -1.19
N LEU A 424 11.56 -0.45 -1.85
CA LEU A 424 10.38 0.21 -1.28
C LEU A 424 9.56 -0.69 -0.32
N ASP A 425 9.93 -1.94 -0.12
CA ASP A 425 9.14 -2.94 0.64
C ASP A 425 7.75 -3.25 0.05
N LEU A 426 7.51 -2.92 -1.21
CA LEU A 426 6.28 -3.33 -1.86
C LEU A 426 6.30 -4.81 -2.23
N THR A 427 7.45 -5.28 -2.67
CA THR A 427 7.69 -6.68 -2.97
C THR A 427 8.73 -7.26 -2.02
N GLN A 428 8.63 -8.55 -1.77
CA GLN A 428 9.58 -9.31 -0.96
C GLN A 428 9.94 -10.61 -1.67
N LYS A 429 11.16 -11.09 -1.44
CA LYS A 429 11.63 -12.37 -2.00
C LYS A 429 11.54 -13.48 -0.95
N ILE A 430 10.84 -14.55 -1.31
CA ILE A 430 10.77 -15.79 -0.55
C ILE A 430 11.74 -16.78 -1.19
N ASP A 431 12.66 -17.31 -0.39
CA ASP A 431 13.59 -18.33 -0.82
C ASP A 431 12.89 -19.69 -0.94
N VAL A 432 13.13 -20.39 -2.05
CA VAL A 432 12.67 -21.76 -2.27
C VAL A 432 13.92 -22.65 -2.43
N MET A 433 14.11 -23.54 -1.48
CA MET A 433 15.20 -24.50 -1.47
C MET A 433 14.73 -25.83 -2.03
N HIS A 434 15.59 -26.54 -2.72
CA HIS A 434 15.27 -27.80 -3.38
C HIS A 434 16.08 -28.96 -2.82
N LEU A 435 15.43 -30.09 -2.49
CA LEU A 435 16.09 -31.35 -2.12
C LEU A 435 15.63 -32.48 -3.07
N PRO A 436 16.47 -33.44 -3.40
CA PRO A 436 17.88 -33.62 -2.96
C PRO A 436 18.90 -32.75 -3.70
N ASN A 437 18.50 -31.94 -4.66
CA ASN A 437 19.40 -31.14 -5.50
C ASN A 437 19.99 -29.96 -4.72
N VAL A 438 20.97 -30.24 -3.91
CA VAL A 438 21.69 -29.25 -3.10
C VAL A 438 22.41 -28.24 -4.01
N GLY A 439 22.04 -26.97 -3.89
CA GLY A 439 22.61 -25.87 -4.70
C GLY A 439 21.62 -25.19 -5.64
N ILE A 440 20.46 -25.76 -5.87
CA ILE A 440 19.36 -25.06 -6.54
C ILE A 440 18.62 -24.24 -5.50
N LYS A 441 18.78 -22.93 -5.57
CA LYS A 441 18.01 -21.95 -4.83
C LYS A 441 17.26 -21.10 -5.85
N THR A 442 15.96 -21.08 -5.74
CA THR A 442 15.11 -20.18 -6.52
C THR A 442 14.46 -19.16 -5.57
N GLN A 443 13.96 -18.08 -6.12
CA GLN A 443 13.26 -17.05 -5.36
C GLN A 443 11.91 -16.77 -6.00
N ARG A 444 10.92 -16.57 -5.16
CA ARG A 444 9.57 -16.14 -5.56
C ARG A 444 9.36 -14.72 -5.07
N THR A 445 9.01 -13.82 -5.98
CA THR A 445 8.64 -12.45 -5.65
C THR A 445 7.16 -12.39 -5.24
N VAL A 446 6.87 -11.77 -4.10
CA VAL A 446 5.52 -11.60 -3.58
C VAL A 446 5.26 -10.15 -3.24
N ILE A 447 4.03 -9.69 -3.41
CA ILE A 447 3.61 -8.36 -2.94
C ILE A 447 3.39 -8.45 -1.43
N ALA A 448 4.11 -7.62 -0.67
CA ALA A 448 4.10 -7.63 0.80
C ALA A 448 2.79 -7.07 1.41
N GLN A 449 1.98 -6.36 0.62
CA GLN A 449 0.71 -5.79 1.06
C GLN A 449 -0.46 -6.68 0.65
N PRO A 450 -1.04 -7.47 1.59
CA PRO A 450 -2.09 -8.43 1.26
C PRO A 450 -3.31 -7.78 0.60
N GLY A 451 -3.79 -6.66 1.13
CA GLY A 451 -4.97 -5.97 0.59
C GLY A 451 -4.82 -5.53 -0.86
N LEU A 452 -3.64 -5.02 -1.25
CA LEU A 452 -3.35 -4.67 -2.64
C LEU A 452 -3.41 -5.91 -3.54
N ARG A 453 -2.73 -6.98 -3.13
CA ARG A 453 -2.66 -8.23 -3.89
C ARG A 453 -4.03 -8.87 -4.07
N TYR A 454 -4.81 -8.96 -3.00
CA TYR A 454 -6.16 -9.53 -3.04
C TYR A 454 -7.09 -8.73 -3.97
N ALA A 455 -7.08 -7.40 -3.87
CA ALA A 455 -7.93 -6.55 -4.68
C ALA A 455 -7.62 -6.66 -6.19
N GLN A 456 -6.34 -6.75 -6.55
CA GLN A 456 -5.93 -6.97 -7.94
C GLN A 456 -6.33 -8.35 -8.44
N ALA A 457 -6.17 -9.41 -7.63
CA ALA A 457 -6.57 -10.76 -7.99
C ALA A 457 -8.10 -10.87 -8.15
N ASP A 458 -8.89 -10.31 -7.24
CA ASP A 458 -10.36 -10.29 -7.33
C ASP A 458 -10.82 -9.57 -8.60
N ALA A 459 -10.25 -8.40 -8.89
CA ALA A 459 -10.58 -7.64 -10.09
C ALA A 459 -10.21 -8.38 -11.38
N LEU A 460 -9.07 -9.06 -11.40
CA LEU A 460 -8.63 -9.88 -12.52
C LEU A 460 -9.61 -11.03 -12.79
N ILE A 461 -9.95 -11.82 -11.77
CA ILE A 461 -10.88 -12.96 -11.91
C ILE A 461 -12.27 -12.49 -12.38
N ARG A 462 -12.78 -11.39 -11.82
CA ARG A 462 -14.06 -10.79 -12.27
C ARG A 462 -13.99 -10.41 -13.76
N SER A 463 -12.91 -9.76 -14.15
CA SER A 463 -12.72 -9.32 -15.54
C SER A 463 -12.64 -10.49 -16.51
N LEU A 464 -11.94 -11.57 -16.13
CA LEU A 464 -11.86 -12.78 -16.95
C LEU A 464 -13.23 -13.48 -17.11
N LEU A 465 -14.01 -13.57 -16.03
CA LEU A 465 -15.34 -14.19 -16.05
C LEU A 465 -16.41 -13.37 -16.82
N LEU A 466 -16.10 -12.14 -17.21
CA LEU A 466 -16.96 -11.31 -18.09
C LEU A 466 -16.70 -11.59 -19.59
N ASP A 467 -15.68 -12.36 -19.94
CA ASP A 467 -15.39 -12.71 -21.33
C ASP A 467 -16.53 -13.51 -21.98
N GLU A 468 -16.69 -13.36 -23.30
CA GLU A 468 -17.76 -13.98 -24.08
C GLU A 468 -17.76 -15.51 -24.01
N ILE A 469 -16.59 -16.13 -23.78
CA ILE A 469 -16.46 -17.58 -23.63
C ILE A 469 -17.27 -18.14 -22.44
N PHE A 470 -17.57 -17.29 -21.46
CA PHE A 470 -18.36 -17.64 -20.28
C PHE A 470 -19.83 -17.24 -20.36
N ASN A 471 -20.33 -16.82 -21.53
CA ASN A 471 -21.74 -16.40 -21.70
C ASN A 471 -22.75 -17.54 -21.46
N SER A 472 -22.32 -18.79 -21.55
CA SER A 472 -23.13 -19.96 -21.21
C SER A 472 -23.39 -20.12 -19.71
N LEU A 473 -22.56 -19.50 -18.85
CA LEU A 473 -22.69 -19.55 -17.41
C LEU A 473 -23.67 -18.50 -16.89
N SER A 474 -24.57 -18.89 -16.03
CA SER A 474 -25.44 -17.97 -15.30
C SER A 474 -24.64 -17.12 -14.30
N LEU A 475 -25.19 -15.99 -13.87
CA LEU A 475 -24.57 -15.13 -12.86
C LEU A 475 -24.26 -15.86 -11.54
N PRO A 476 -25.16 -16.72 -10.99
CA PRO A 476 -24.84 -17.50 -9.81
C PRO A 476 -23.68 -18.48 -9.99
N GLU A 477 -23.56 -19.11 -11.17
CA GLU A 477 -22.45 -20.00 -11.48
C GLU A 477 -21.11 -19.24 -11.58
N ARG A 478 -21.10 -18.08 -12.24
CA ARG A 478 -19.90 -17.20 -12.29
C ARG A 478 -19.47 -16.77 -10.89
N ASN A 479 -20.41 -16.33 -10.04
CA ASN A 479 -20.11 -15.94 -8.68
C ASN A 479 -19.56 -17.11 -7.84
N ALA A 480 -20.12 -18.30 -7.97
CA ALA A 480 -19.65 -19.50 -7.28
C ALA A 480 -18.23 -19.90 -7.72
N ILE A 481 -17.93 -19.79 -9.01
CA ILE A 481 -16.58 -20.02 -9.57
C ILE A 481 -15.61 -18.96 -9.02
N GLN A 482 -15.98 -17.68 -9.06
CA GLN A 482 -15.18 -16.60 -8.51
C GLN A 482 -14.85 -16.82 -7.03
N GLU A 483 -15.85 -17.08 -6.21
CA GLU A 483 -15.66 -17.33 -4.77
C GLU A 483 -14.71 -18.53 -4.52
N ARG A 484 -14.83 -19.58 -5.32
CA ARG A 484 -13.95 -20.73 -5.20
C ARG A 484 -12.51 -20.39 -5.52
N ILE A 485 -12.26 -19.72 -6.65
CA ILE A 485 -10.92 -19.29 -7.04
C ILE A 485 -10.34 -18.35 -5.98
N LEU A 486 -11.13 -17.41 -5.47
CA LEU A 486 -10.70 -16.50 -4.42
C LEU A 486 -10.39 -17.19 -3.10
N ASN A 487 -11.04 -18.31 -2.78
CA ASN A 487 -10.69 -19.09 -1.60
C ASN A 487 -9.34 -19.81 -1.75
N GLU A 488 -9.02 -20.35 -2.92
CA GLU A 488 -7.68 -20.89 -3.20
C GLU A 488 -6.61 -19.79 -3.17
N ILE A 489 -6.90 -18.62 -3.75
CA ILE A 489 -6.03 -17.43 -3.67
C ILE A 489 -5.77 -17.05 -2.21
N LYS A 490 -6.78 -17.04 -1.36
CA LYS A 490 -6.60 -16.76 0.08
C LYS A 490 -5.71 -17.81 0.77
N GLY A 491 -5.86 -19.09 0.39
CA GLY A 491 -5.00 -20.15 0.90
C GLY A 491 -3.53 -19.87 0.61
N ARG A 492 -3.22 -19.59 -0.64
CA ARG A 492 -1.85 -19.29 -1.08
C ARG A 492 -1.32 -17.97 -0.50
N MET A 493 -2.17 -16.95 -0.39
CA MET A 493 -1.81 -15.69 0.28
C MET A 493 -1.51 -15.89 1.75
N LEU A 494 -2.24 -16.78 2.45
CA LEU A 494 -1.97 -17.11 3.84
C LEU A 494 -0.57 -17.72 4.03
N GLU A 495 -0.16 -18.62 3.13
CA GLU A 495 1.21 -19.17 3.15
C GLU A 495 2.26 -18.05 3.04
N ASP A 496 2.10 -17.15 2.07
CA ASP A 496 3.01 -16.03 1.87
C ASP A 496 3.05 -15.06 3.06
N ILE A 497 1.89 -14.75 3.65
CA ILE A 497 1.79 -13.90 4.86
C ILE A 497 2.57 -14.54 6.01
N VAL A 498 2.32 -15.82 6.30
CA VAL A 498 3.00 -16.53 7.38
C VAL A 498 4.51 -16.57 7.17
N LEU A 499 4.96 -16.87 5.94
CA LEU A 499 6.38 -16.88 5.59
C LEU A 499 7.03 -15.51 5.81
N LEU A 500 6.44 -14.44 5.29
CA LEU A 500 7.01 -13.11 5.37
C LEU A 500 7.05 -12.60 6.81
N GLU A 501 5.96 -12.75 7.57
CA GLU A 501 5.91 -12.28 8.96
C GLU A 501 6.82 -13.11 9.86
N THR A 502 6.92 -14.44 9.64
CA THR A 502 7.87 -15.29 10.36
C THR A 502 9.33 -14.90 10.05
N LYS A 503 9.65 -14.62 8.78
CA LYS A 503 10.98 -14.16 8.37
C LYS A 503 11.33 -12.83 9.05
N MET A 504 10.41 -11.90 9.08
CA MET A 504 10.59 -10.57 9.67
C MET A 504 10.79 -10.63 11.19
N ALA A 505 10.04 -11.51 11.86
CA ALA A 505 10.15 -11.71 13.31
C ALA A 505 11.40 -12.50 13.74
N ASN A 506 12.09 -13.17 12.81
CA ASN A 506 13.26 -14.02 13.10
C ASN A 506 14.50 -13.62 12.25
N PRO A 507 15.07 -12.42 12.41
CA PRO A 507 16.17 -11.93 11.57
C PRO A 507 17.45 -12.77 11.67
N GLY A 508 17.63 -13.55 12.75
CA GLY A 508 18.76 -14.47 12.94
C GLY A 508 18.58 -15.87 12.36
N LYS A 509 17.38 -16.18 11.80
CA LYS A 509 17.06 -17.51 11.27
C LYS A 509 16.79 -17.46 9.78
N GLN A 510 16.91 -18.59 9.12
CA GLN A 510 16.54 -18.73 7.72
C GLN A 510 15.11 -19.27 7.62
N VAL A 511 14.25 -18.52 6.93
CA VAL A 511 12.85 -18.91 6.68
C VAL A 511 12.65 -19.06 5.18
N PHE A 512 12.22 -20.24 4.74
CA PHE A 512 12.13 -20.59 3.33
C PHE A 512 11.11 -21.70 3.07
N VAL A 513 10.69 -21.86 1.83
CA VAL A 513 9.92 -23.03 1.34
C VAL A 513 10.91 -24.14 1.01
N LEU A 514 10.61 -25.39 1.39
CA LEU A 514 11.46 -26.54 1.04
C LEU A 514 10.73 -27.47 0.09
N GLN A 515 11.18 -27.50 -1.16
CA GLN A 515 10.59 -28.26 -2.24
C GLN A 515 11.30 -29.58 -2.46
N PHE A 516 10.50 -30.65 -2.66
CA PHE A 516 10.95 -31.99 -3.03
C PHE A 516 10.47 -32.33 -4.44
N PRO A 517 10.94 -33.42 -5.05
CA PRO A 517 10.41 -33.87 -6.35
C PRO A 517 8.89 -34.10 -6.36
N ILE A 518 8.33 -34.47 -5.21
CA ILE A 518 6.89 -34.61 -5.00
C ILE A 518 6.50 -33.92 -3.69
N GLY A 519 5.85 -32.75 -3.80
CA GLY A 519 5.38 -31.93 -2.66
C GLY A 519 6.47 -31.09 -2.00
N GLU A 520 6.08 -30.36 -0.99
CA GLU A 520 6.93 -29.39 -0.30
C GLU A 520 6.59 -29.35 1.20
N PHE A 521 7.45 -28.73 1.99
CA PHE A 521 7.06 -28.12 3.26
C PHE A 521 6.78 -26.64 2.98
N ASP A 522 5.60 -26.18 3.35
CA ASP A 522 5.14 -24.83 3.07
C ASP A 522 6.07 -23.79 3.72
N MET A 523 6.66 -24.11 4.88
CA MET A 523 7.67 -23.29 5.53
C MET A 523 8.64 -24.13 6.35
N VAL A 524 9.93 -23.79 6.29
CA VAL A 524 10.99 -24.25 7.17
C VAL A 524 11.60 -23.05 7.88
N VAL A 525 11.73 -23.15 9.20
CA VAL A 525 12.48 -22.18 10.02
C VAL A 525 13.74 -22.88 10.52
N PHE A 526 14.88 -22.50 9.97
CA PHE A 526 16.18 -23.09 10.31
C PHE A 526 16.99 -22.13 11.18
N ASP A 527 17.44 -22.61 12.31
CA ASP A 527 18.38 -21.91 13.19
C ASP A 527 19.80 -22.46 12.95
N PRO A 528 20.67 -21.68 12.30
CA PRO A 528 22.04 -22.14 12.02
C PRO A 528 22.89 -22.28 13.28
N ASN A 529 22.58 -21.57 14.38
CA ASN A 529 23.35 -21.63 15.62
C ASN A 529 23.11 -22.95 16.37
N ASP A 530 21.88 -23.42 16.36
CA ASP A 530 21.48 -24.65 17.06
C ASP A 530 21.55 -25.90 16.15
N ALA A 531 21.81 -25.71 14.85
CA ALA A 531 21.69 -26.74 13.83
C ALA A 531 20.36 -27.51 13.92
N ALA A 532 19.28 -26.76 14.04
CA ALA A 532 17.94 -27.29 14.26
C ALA A 532 16.91 -26.57 13.37
N CYS A 533 15.86 -27.28 12.99
CA CYS A 533 14.80 -26.70 12.18
C CYS A 533 13.40 -27.06 12.71
N GLN A 534 12.44 -26.26 12.29
CA GLN A 534 11.02 -26.51 12.45
C GLN A 534 10.37 -26.56 11.09
N ILE A 535 9.46 -27.49 10.88
CA ILE A 535 8.78 -27.67 9.59
C ILE A 535 7.26 -27.47 9.74
N PHE A 536 6.69 -26.81 8.73
CA PHE A 536 5.31 -26.35 8.78
C PHE A 536 4.56 -26.69 7.51
N GLU A 537 3.28 -27.01 7.67
CA GLU A 537 2.23 -26.92 6.66
C GLU A 537 1.28 -25.80 7.03
N ILE A 538 0.78 -25.05 6.04
CA ILE A 538 -0.09 -23.89 6.25
C ILE A 538 -1.39 -24.10 5.48
N LYS A 539 -2.52 -24.05 6.19
CA LYS A 539 -3.82 -24.40 5.60
C LYS A 539 -4.90 -23.37 5.97
N HIS A 540 -5.56 -22.83 4.98
CA HIS A 540 -6.67 -21.86 5.16
C HIS A 540 -7.98 -22.53 5.63
N SER A 541 -7.95 -23.79 6.03
CA SER A 541 -9.09 -24.55 6.56
C SER A 541 -9.13 -24.49 8.09
N ALA A 542 -10.32 -24.59 8.67
CA ALA A 542 -10.52 -24.79 10.11
C ALA A 542 -10.64 -26.28 10.48
N GLU A 543 -10.72 -27.19 9.51
CA GLU A 543 -10.89 -28.63 9.71
C GLU A 543 -9.54 -29.34 9.76
N VAL A 544 -9.48 -30.39 10.58
CA VAL A 544 -8.33 -31.29 10.66
C VAL A 544 -8.55 -32.47 9.72
N VAL A 545 -7.70 -32.58 8.72
CA VAL A 545 -7.75 -33.64 7.72
C VAL A 545 -6.37 -34.30 7.61
N LYS A 546 -6.33 -35.64 7.64
CA LYS A 546 -5.10 -36.44 7.59
C LYS A 546 -4.18 -36.09 6.42
N TYR A 547 -4.74 -35.69 5.30
CA TYR A 547 -4.01 -35.28 4.11
C TYR A 547 -3.14 -34.03 4.33
N GLN A 548 -3.52 -33.13 5.25
CA GLN A 548 -2.84 -31.85 5.48
C GLN A 548 -1.42 -31.99 6.03
N TYR A 549 -1.14 -33.04 6.80
CA TYR A 549 0.16 -33.27 7.42
C TYR A 549 0.94 -34.44 6.81
N ARG A 550 0.50 -34.98 5.67
CA ARG A 550 1.13 -36.14 5.02
C ARG A 550 2.62 -35.96 4.77
N HIS A 551 3.05 -34.75 4.41
CA HIS A 551 4.45 -34.43 4.15
C HIS A 551 5.27 -34.33 5.45
N LEU A 552 4.67 -33.85 6.55
CA LEU A 552 5.34 -33.75 7.85
C LEU A 552 5.64 -35.12 8.49
N ILE A 553 4.93 -36.17 8.09
CA ILE A 553 5.17 -37.54 8.56
C ILE A 553 5.95 -38.42 7.59
N ASP A 554 6.27 -37.90 6.41
CA ASP A 554 7.06 -38.59 5.40
C ASP A 554 8.50 -38.76 5.90
N GLN A 555 8.90 -40.01 6.16
CA GLN A 555 10.19 -40.33 6.75
C GLN A 555 11.36 -39.94 5.84
N GLU A 556 11.23 -40.10 4.53
CA GLU A 556 12.30 -39.79 3.57
C GLU A 556 12.54 -38.27 3.52
N LYS A 557 11.47 -37.47 3.42
CA LYS A 557 11.56 -36.00 3.44
C LYS A 557 12.12 -35.49 4.75
N CYS A 558 11.68 -36.03 5.89
CA CYS A 558 12.23 -35.65 7.18
C CYS A 558 13.72 -35.97 7.28
N ALA A 559 14.15 -37.19 6.87
CA ALA A 559 15.55 -37.59 6.91
C ALA A 559 16.44 -36.72 5.99
N GLN A 560 15.99 -36.40 4.79
CA GLN A 560 16.69 -35.47 3.89
C GLN A 560 16.81 -34.06 4.48
N THR A 561 15.76 -33.59 5.16
CA THR A 561 15.74 -32.29 5.82
C THR A 561 16.69 -32.27 7.02
N GLU A 562 16.65 -33.30 7.87
CA GLU A 562 17.56 -33.41 9.03
C GLU A 562 19.02 -33.51 8.60
N HIS A 563 19.29 -34.24 7.52
CA HIS A 563 20.65 -34.32 6.98
C HIS A 563 21.21 -32.96 6.56
N ARG A 564 20.35 -32.06 6.06
CA ARG A 564 20.76 -30.74 5.54
C ARG A 564 20.67 -29.63 6.56
N TYR A 565 19.62 -29.59 7.36
CA TYR A 565 19.26 -28.47 8.23
C TYR A 565 19.25 -28.83 9.71
N GLY A 566 19.82 -30.00 10.09
CA GLY A 566 19.87 -30.44 11.47
C GLY A 566 18.53 -31.00 11.98
N SER A 567 18.44 -31.23 13.29
CA SER A 567 17.31 -31.93 13.90
C SER A 567 15.97 -31.19 13.72
N ILE A 568 14.93 -31.92 13.34
CA ILE A 568 13.56 -31.39 13.30
C ILE A 568 13.02 -31.37 14.74
N THR A 569 12.91 -30.18 15.31
CA THR A 569 12.44 -29.96 16.69
C THR A 569 10.93 -29.86 16.82
N LYS A 570 10.24 -29.44 15.78
CA LYS A 570 8.79 -29.26 15.78
C LYS A 570 8.19 -29.50 14.40
N LYS A 571 7.04 -30.17 14.38
CA LYS A 571 6.21 -30.40 13.19
C LYS A 571 4.85 -29.76 13.43
N THR A 572 4.48 -28.78 12.62
CA THR A 572 3.28 -27.96 12.88
C THR A 572 2.43 -27.81 11.63
N VAL A 573 1.13 -27.93 11.80
CA VAL A 573 0.13 -27.45 10.83
C VAL A 573 -0.44 -26.14 11.36
N LEU A 574 -0.21 -25.04 10.65
CA LEU A 574 -0.85 -23.76 10.92
C LEU A 574 -2.19 -23.72 10.18
N TYR A 575 -3.29 -23.53 10.92
CA TYR A 575 -4.64 -23.59 10.36
C TYR A 575 -5.60 -22.64 11.11
N ARG A 576 -6.85 -22.56 10.71
CA ARG A 576 -7.82 -21.62 11.29
C ARG A 576 -8.63 -22.19 12.46
N GLY A 577 -8.43 -23.46 12.83
CA GLY A 577 -9.11 -24.11 13.95
C GLY A 577 -8.41 -23.92 15.30
N GLU A 578 -8.90 -24.62 16.31
CA GLU A 578 -8.36 -24.57 17.67
C GLU A 578 -7.05 -25.37 17.80
N ASN A 579 -6.19 -24.95 18.74
CA ASN A 579 -4.92 -25.63 19.00
C ASN A 579 -5.17 -27.07 19.52
N GLN A 580 -4.56 -28.05 18.87
CA GLN A 580 -4.65 -29.45 19.25
C GLN A 580 -3.47 -30.30 18.77
N MET A 581 -3.29 -31.46 19.39
CA MET A 581 -2.29 -32.45 18.96
C MET A 581 -2.97 -33.58 18.21
N VAL A 582 -2.50 -33.91 17.01
CA VAL A 582 -3.05 -35.00 16.19
C VAL A 582 -1.91 -35.88 15.69
N GLU A 583 -1.87 -37.15 16.07
CA GLU A 583 -0.83 -38.12 15.65
C GLU A 583 0.62 -37.60 15.80
N GLY A 584 0.90 -36.83 16.87
CA GLY A 584 2.22 -36.26 17.12
C GLY A 584 2.56 -34.98 16.36
N ILE A 585 1.61 -34.45 15.58
CA ILE A 585 1.71 -33.18 14.87
C ILE A 585 0.95 -32.12 15.65
N TRP A 586 1.56 -30.95 15.82
CA TRP A 586 0.92 -29.82 16.48
C TRP A 586 0.08 -29.03 15.46
N TYR A 587 -1.23 -29.02 15.66
CA TYR A 587 -2.14 -28.13 14.95
C TYR A 587 -2.29 -26.86 15.75
N GLN A 588 -1.86 -25.73 15.16
CA GLN A 588 -1.83 -24.43 15.82
C GLN A 588 -2.69 -23.43 15.05
N ASN A 589 -3.48 -22.65 15.79
CA ASN A 589 -4.24 -21.56 15.20
C ASN A 589 -3.29 -20.52 14.57
N VAL A 590 -3.50 -20.21 13.30
CA VAL A 590 -2.60 -19.33 12.54
C VAL A 590 -2.66 -17.88 13.01
N GLU A 591 -3.81 -17.42 13.48
CA GLU A 591 -3.98 -16.08 14.01
C GLU A 591 -3.23 -15.89 15.34
N GLU A 592 -3.32 -16.91 16.22
CA GLU A 592 -2.53 -16.94 17.46
C GLU A 592 -1.03 -17.03 17.17
N TYR A 593 -0.63 -17.82 16.16
CA TYR A 593 0.77 -17.91 15.76
C TYR A 593 1.30 -16.55 15.32
N LEU A 594 0.60 -15.86 14.40
CA LEU A 594 1.00 -14.55 13.88
C LEU A 594 1.02 -13.45 14.95
N LYS A 595 0.11 -13.50 15.93
CA LYS A 595 0.07 -12.57 17.07
C LYS A 595 1.24 -12.75 18.04
N ASN A 596 1.81 -13.94 18.09
CA ASN A 596 2.91 -14.28 19.00
C ASN A 596 4.31 -14.22 18.33
N LEU A 597 4.38 -13.79 17.08
CA LEU A 597 5.64 -13.48 16.41
C LEU A 597 6.24 -12.19 16.97
#